data_47ef2d07bdc70b070c8ca72b0c5343f9
#
_entry.id   47ef2d07bdc70b070c8ca72b0c5343f9
#
_cell.length_a   1.000
_cell.length_b   1.000
_cell.length_c   1.000
_cell.angle_alpha   90.00
_cell.angle_beta   90.00
_cell.angle_gamma   90.00
#
_symmetry.space_group_name_H-M   'P 1'
#
loop_
_entity.id
_entity.type
_entity.pdbx_description
1 polymer ?
#
loop_
_entity_poly.entity_id
_entity_poly.type
_entity_poly.pdbx_seq_one_letter_code
_entity_poly.pdbx_strand_id
1 'polypeptide(L)'
;MACHILGAPNLALHLGAPTSVECTQKEGKSDFMFPTRSVIRYDFPARGNMPPVKVFWYDGLKETAKIPGVPDGELLGDLPSVRPPKPADDDDAPRSRRRRRPFNGFIGRVFNWENFEKVKNDPDAIVPEPDGSVFVGDKGLMTTGTYGEQTRLIPVEKMHDYQFPEPLLTRSPGHYRDWIRACKGGDPSCSNFNVAAPFVEWMLLGVVALRVEGRLEWDAAKMRFTNNAEANKYLKPTFRKGWTFS
;
A
#
# COMPACT_ATOMS: atom_id res chain seq x y z
N MET A 1 -5.14 4.30 4.64
CA MET A 1 -4.87 3.00 3.96
C MET A 1 -3.73 3.12 2.95
N ALA A 2 -3.72 4.13 2.06
CA ALA A 2 -2.72 4.23 0.98
C ALA A 2 -1.25 4.06 1.42
N CYS A 3 -0.84 4.64 2.54
CA CYS A 3 0.53 4.48 3.06
C CYS A 3 0.89 3.04 3.44
N HIS A 4 -0.09 2.19 3.75
CA HIS A 4 0.15 0.78 4.03
C HIS A 4 0.28 -0.03 2.73
N ILE A 5 -0.68 0.12 1.84
CA ILE A 5 -0.75 -0.65 0.59
C ILE A 5 0.37 -0.25 -0.38
N LEU A 6 0.58 1.06 -0.57
CA LEU A 6 1.57 1.58 -1.51
C LEU A 6 3.02 1.49 -1.00
N GLY A 7 3.23 1.17 0.28
CA GLY A 7 4.57 1.05 0.86
C GLY A 7 5.40 -0.05 0.19
N ALA A 8 4.83 -1.24 0.00
CA ALA A 8 5.51 -2.34 -0.67
C ALA A 8 5.81 -2.03 -2.15
N PRO A 9 4.83 -1.55 -2.98
CA PRO A 9 5.10 -1.08 -4.34
C PRO A 9 6.16 0.02 -4.42
N ASN A 10 6.10 1.01 -3.51
CA ASN A 10 7.08 2.10 -3.49
C ASN A 10 8.51 1.59 -3.33
N LEU A 11 8.71 0.66 -2.38
CA LEU A 11 10.02 0.06 -2.13
C LEU A 11 10.45 -0.86 -3.27
N ALA A 12 9.59 -1.79 -3.68
CA ALA A 12 9.92 -2.81 -4.69
C ALA A 12 10.19 -2.22 -6.08
N LEU A 13 9.50 -1.14 -6.43
CA LEU A 13 9.62 -0.49 -7.74
C LEU A 13 10.53 0.75 -7.71
N HIS A 14 11.13 1.10 -6.57
CA HIS A 14 11.96 2.31 -6.41
C HIS A 14 11.28 3.56 -6.99
N LEU A 15 10.02 3.82 -6.62
CA LEU A 15 9.17 4.75 -7.36
C LEU A 15 9.69 6.18 -7.43
N GLY A 16 10.22 6.73 -6.36
CA GLY A 16 10.67 8.13 -6.32
C GLY A 16 9.52 9.12 -6.57
N ALA A 17 9.78 10.20 -7.31
CA ALA A 17 8.78 11.20 -7.64
C ALA A 17 8.08 10.88 -8.98
N PRO A 18 6.74 10.99 -9.08
CA PRO A 18 6.03 10.86 -10.34
C PRO A 18 6.26 12.10 -11.21
N THR A 19 6.06 11.96 -12.51
CA THR A 19 6.03 13.09 -13.45
C THR A 19 4.64 13.74 -13.54
N SER A 20 3.60 12.97 -13.22
CA SER A 20 2.22 13.46 -13.21
C SER A 20 1.31 12.65 -12.31
N VAL A 21 0.20 13.27 -11.95
CA VAL A 21 -0.90 12.65 -11.24
C VAL A 21 -2.24 13.11 -11.79
N GLU A 22 -3.23 12.24 -11.80
CA GLU A 22 -4.57 12.52 -12.29
C GLU A 22 -5.63 11.74 -11.54
N CYS A 23 -6.70 12.38 -11.12
CA CYS A 23 -7.92 11.69 -10.70
C CYS A 23 -8.74 11.38 -11.96
N THR A 24 -8.71 10.13 -12.41
CA THR A 24 -9.38 9.69 -13.65
C THR A 24 -10.86 9.41 -13.46
N GLN A 25 -11.26 9.07 -12.23
CA GLN A 25 -12.65 8.81 -11.87
C GLN A 25 -12.90 9.23 -10.42
N LYS A 26 -14.03 9.85 -10.15
CA LYS A 26 -14.51 10.12 -8.79
C LYS A 26 -16.01 10.15 -8.73
N GLU A 27 -16.56 9.64 -7.62
CA GLU A 27 -17.98 9.71 -7.29
C GLU A 27 -18.16 10.42 -5.94
N GLY A 28 -19.18 11.27 -5.87
CA GLY A 28 -19.38 12.14 -4.73
C GLY A 28 -18.49 13.38 -4.80
N LYS A 29 -19.10 14.56 -4.86
CA LYS A 29 -18.39 15.83 -4.85
C LYS A 29 -18.63 16.54 -3.54
N SER A 30 -17.55 16.89 -2.84
CA SER A 30 -17.61 17.71 -1.64
C SER A 30 -16.34 18.52 -1.50
N ASP A 31 -16.48 19.78 -1.07
CA ASP A 31 -15.33 20.63 -0.77
C ASP A 31 -14.68 20.29 0.59
N PHE A 32 -15.38 19.52 1.42
CA PHE A 32 -14.96 19.22 2.79
C PHE A 32 -14.60 17.75 3.02
N MET A 33 -15.12 16.82 2.18
CA MET A 33 -14.93 15.39 2.34
C MET A 33 -14.26 14.80 1.10
N PHE A 34 -13.64 13.63 1.28
CA PHE A 34 -13.17 12.83 0.17
C PHE A 34 -14.35 12.27 -0.63
N PRO A 35 -14.18 12.01 -1.94
CA PRO A 35 -15.17 11.30 -2.73
C PRO A 35 -15.41 9.90 -2.13
N THR A 36 -16.62 9.37 -2.33
CA THR A 36 -16.96 8.00 -1.89
C THR A 36 -16.22 6.92 -2.69
N ARG A 37 -15.81 7.28 -3.92
CA ARG A 37 -15.00 6.45 -4.81
C ARG A 37 -14.08 7.31 -5.63
N SER A 38 -12.89 6.79 -5.87
CA SER A 38 -11.95 7.45 -6.78
C SER A 38 -10.97 6.48 -7.41
N VAL A 39 -10.46 6.87 -8.58
CA VAL A 39 -9.32 6.23 -9.23
C VAL A 39 -8.29 7.31 -9.51
N ILE A 40 -7.10 7.15 -8.94
CA ILE A 40 -5.99 8.08 -9.13
C ILE A 40 -4.88 7.37 -9.89
N ARG A 41 -4.39 7.99 -10.94
CA ARG A 41 -3.25 7.52 -11.72
C ARG A 41 -2.03 8.38 -11.43
N TYR A 42 -0.91 7.72 -11.19
CA TYR A 42 0.42 8.33 -11.12
C TYR A 42 1.29 7.77 -12.24
N ASP A 43 1.99 8.62 -12.95
CA ASP A 43 2.96 8.23 -13.97
C ASP A 43 4.38 8.45 -13.43
N PHE A 44 5.16 7.39 -13.33
CA PHE A 44 6.55 7.46 -12.87
C PHE A 44 7.51 7.28 -14.06
N PRO A 45 8.62 8.02 -14.08
CA PRO A 45 9.62 7.89 -15.13
C PRO A 45 10.39 6.57 -15.03
N ALA A 46 11.25 6.28 -16.00
CA ALA A 46 12.23 5.21 -15.88
C ALA A 46 13.15 5.46 -14.68
N ARG A 47 13.55 4.38 -13.99
CA ARG A 47 14.35 4.43 -12.74
C ARG A 47 15.43 3.35 -12.79
N GLY A 48 16.69 3.76 -12.92
CA GLY A 48 17.78 2.82 -13.13
C GLY A 48 17.49 1.89 -14.32
N ASN A 49 17.45 0.60 -14.06
CA ASN A 49 17.13 -0.42 -15.08
C ASN A 49 15.61 -0.71 -15.20
N MET A 50 14.77 -0.02 -14.44
CA MET A 50 13.33 -0.22 -14.47
C MET A 50 12.66 0.72 -15.46
N PRO A 51 11.73 0.23 -16.30
CA PRO A 51 10.99 1.06 -17.24
C PRO A 51 10.05 2.04 -16.53
N PRO A 52 9.48 3.02 -17.25
CA PRO A 52 8.38 3.82 -16.72
C PRO A 52 7.24 2.94 -16.23
N VAL A 53 6.57 3.37 -15.16
CA VAL A 53 5.44 2.63 -14.60
C VAL A 53 4.27 3.54 -14.29
N LYS A 54 3.05 3.01 -14.44
CA LYS A 54 1.81 3.65 -14.02
C LYS A 54 1.31 2.96 -12.76
N VAL A 55 0.99 3.75 -11.75
CA VAL A 55 0.35 3.26 -10.53
C VAL A 55 -1.07 3.78 -10.49
N PHE A 56 -2.02 2.87 -10.33
CA PHE A 56 -3.43 3.19 -10.15
C PHE A 56 -3.83 2.90 -8.71
N TRP A 57 -4.35 3.90 -8.04
CA TRP A 57 -4.95 3.78 -6.72
C TRP A 57 -6.47 3.76 -6.87
N TYR A 58 -7.06 2.67 -6.46
CA TYR A 58 -8.52 2.49 -6.44
C TYR A 58 -9.00 2.62 -5.00
N ASP A 59 -9.99 3.47 -4.77
CA ASP A 59 -10.56 3.71 -3.45
C ASP A 59 -12.08 3.62 -3.50
N GLY A 60 -12.68 2.89 -2.53
CA GLY A 60 -14.13 2.78 -2.38
C GLY A 60 -14.85 2.05 -3.52
N LEU A 61 -14.18 1.22 -4.30
CA LEU A 61 -14.83 0.42 -5.35
C LEU A 61 -15.78 -0.61 -4.74
N LYS A 62 -16.98 -0.77 -5.34
CA LYS A 62 -17.93 -1.83 -4.97
C LYS A 62 -17.51 -3.20 -5.49
N GLU A 63 -16.76 -3.21 -6.58
CA GLU A 63 -16.30 -4.43 -7.24
C GLU A 63 -14.80 -4.31 -7.45
N THR A 64 -14.11 -5.43 -7.41
CA THR A 64 -12.67 -5.49 -7.71
C THR A 64 -12.42 -4.94 -9.11
N ALA A 65 -11.43 -4.07 -9.25
CA ALA A 65 -11.04 -3.54 -10.55
C ALA A 65 -10.67 -4.70 -11.49
N LYS A 66 -11.21 -4.70 -12.70
CA LYS A 66 -10.82 -5.66 -13.74
C LYS A 66 -9.42 -5.34 -14.22
N ILE A 67 -8.48 -6.22 -13.91
CA ILE A 67 -7.08 -6.08 -14.30
C ILE A 67 -6.81 -7.01 -15.47
N PRO A 68 -6.31 -6.50 -16.61
CA PRO A 68 -6.04 -7.32 -17.77
C PRO A 68 -5.10 -8.50 -17.46
N GLY A 69 -5.48 -9.70 -17.90
CA GLY A 69 -4.69 -10.91 -17.72
C GLY A 69 -4.88 -11.63 -16.38
N VAL A 70 -5.66 -11.09 -15.46
CA VAL A 70 -6.06 -11.81 -14.25
C VAL A 70 -7.20 -12.76 -14.56
N PRO A 71 -7.07 -14.07 -14.26
CA PRO A 71 -8.14 -15.05 -14.46
C PRO A 71 -9.37 -14.75 -13.59
N ASP A 72 -10.53 -15.13 -14.06
CA ASP A 72 -11.76 -15.03 -13.27
C ASP A 72 -11.65 -15.92 -12.02
N GLY A 73 -12.08 -15.41 -10.89
CA GLY A 73 -12.05 -16.12 -9.60
C GLY A 73 -10.68 -16.17 -8.91
N GLU A 74 -9.67 -15.52 -9.47
CA GLU A 74 -8.37 -15.38 -8.80
C GLU A 74 -8.49 -14.51 -7.54
N LEU A 75 -7.95 -15.00 -6.43
CA LEU A 75 -7.89 -14.25 -5.18
C LEU A 75 -6.79 -13.18 -5.27
N LEU A 76 -7.17 -11.92 -5.17
CA LEU A 76 -6.24 -10.78 -5.17
C LEU A 76 -6.08 -10.21 -3.77
N GLY A 77 -4.93 -9.58 -3.51
CA GLY A 77 -4.69 -8.90 -2.26
C GLY A 77 -4.64 -9.83 -1.04
N ASP A 78 -5.27 -9.41 0.03
CA ASP A 78 -5.34 -10.17 1.28
C ASP A 78 -6.08 -11.49 1.09
N LEU A 79 -5.52 -12.54 1.68
CA LEU A 79 -6.18 -13.84 1.68
C LEU A 79 -7.34 -13.86 2.68
N PRO A 80 -8.38 -14.68 2.42
CA PRO A 80 -9.43 -14.94 3.39
C PRO A 80 -8.85 -15.36 4.73
N SER A 81 -9.52 -15.02 5.81
CA SER A 81 -9.13 -15.41 7.16
C SER A 81 -10.23 -16.21 7.85
N VAL A 82 -9.82 -17.27 8.51
CA VAL A 82 -10.72 -18.01 9.40
C VAL A 82 -10.60 -17.41 10.80
N ARG A 83 -11.70 -16.87 11.34
CA ARG A 83 -11.72 -16.46 12.73
C ARG A 83 -11.62 -17.72 13.59
N PRO A 84 -10.66 -17.81 14.54
CA PRO A 84 -10.73 -18.86 15.54
C PRO A 84 -12.08 -18.75 16.26
N PRO A 85 -12.73 -19.88 16.58
CA PRO A 85 -13.98 -19.86 17.33
C PRO A 85 -13.79 -19.00 18.58
N LYS A 86 -14.75 -18.10 18.83
CA LYS A 86 -14.76 -17.27 20.02
C LYS A 86 -14.79 -18.24 21.22
N PRO A 87 -13.86 -18.18 22.18
CA PRO A 87 -13.96 -19.01 23.37
C PRO A 87 -15.35 -18.80 23.96
N ALA A 88 -16.06 -19.88 24.23
CA ALA A 88 -17.33 -19.79 24.93
C ALA A 88 -17.05 -19.11 26.28
N ASP A 89 -17.73 -17.98 26.48
CA ASP A 89 -17.88 -17.26 27.76
C ASP A 89 -16.62 -17.11 28.64
N ASP A 90 -15.74 -16.18 28.24
CA ASP A 90 -14.73 -15.65 29.15
C ASP A 90 -14.81 -14.10 29.18
N ASP A 91 -16.04 -13.58 29.36
CA ASP A 91 -16.27 -12.14 29.52
C ASP A 91 -15.70 -11.60 30.84
N ASP A 92 -15.37 -12.51 31.81
CA ASP A 92 -14.83 -12.17 33.13
C ASP A 92 -13.30 -12.34 33.25
N ALA A 93 -12.59 -12.77 32.22
CA ALA A 93 -11.15 -12.89 32.31
C ALA A 93 -10.45 -11.54 32.42
N PRO A 94 -9.65 -11.29 33.46
CA PRO A 94 -8.91 -10.03 33.59
C PRO A 94 -8.05 -9.77 32.34
N ARG A 95 -8.13 -8.55 31.79
CA ARG A 95 -7.39 -8.12 30.59
C ARG A 95 -5.87 -8.38 30.66
N SER A 96 -5.32 -8.61 31.83
CA SER A 96 -3.92 -8.95 32.08
C SER A 96 -3.52 -10.37 31.62
N ARG A 97 -4.46 -11.29 31.38
CA ARG A 97 -4.20 -12.65 30.90
C ARG A 97 -4.32 -12.85 29.41
N ARG A 98 -4.56 -11.81 28.63
CA ARG A 98 -4.36 -11.91 27.18
C ARG A 98 -2.89 -12.24 26.97
N ARG A 99 -2.58 -13.53 26.83
CA ARG A 99 -1.27 -14.00 26.38
C ARG A 99 -0.93 -13.18 25.17
N ARG A 100 0.04 -12.29 25.30
CA ARG A 100 0.67 -11.66 24.13
C ARG A 100 1.11 -12.84 23.29
N ARG A 101 0.39 -13.12 22.20
CA ARG A 101 0.87 -14.06 21.19
C ARG A 101 2.30 -13.57 20.90
N PRO A 102 3.31 -14.45 21.02
CA PRO A 102 4.64 -14.03 20.62
C PRO A 102 4.47 -13.43 19.23
N PHE A 103 5.01 -12.23 19.04
CA PHE A 103 5.10 -11.60 17.72
C PHE A 103 5.99 -12.54 16.90
N ASN A 104 5.39 -13.57 16.33
CA ASN A 104 6.01 -14.42 15.31
C ASN A 104 6.15 -13.55 14.07
N GLY A 105 7.09 -12.59 14.17
CA GLY A 105 7.37 -11.65 13.14
C GLY A 105 7.60 -12.40 11.85
N PHE A 106 6.91 -12.00 10.82
CA PHE A 106 7.17 -12.26 9.41
C PHE A 106 6.97 -13.69 8.86
N ILE A 107 7.20 -14.77 9.63
CA ILE A 107 7.09 -16.14 9.11
C ILE A 107 5.66 -16.49 8.66
N GLY A 108 4.63 -15.92 9.30
CA GLY A 108 3.23 -16.10 8.87
C GLY A 108 2.79 -15.19 7.71
N ARG A 109 3.69 -14.37 7.16
CA ARG A 109 3.38 -13.43 6.07
C ARG A 109 3.92 -13.84 4.71
N VAL A 110 4.74 -14.89 4.65
CA VAL A 110 5.17 -15.49 3.39
C VAL A 110 4.05 -16.39 2.89
N PHE A 111 3.85 -16.41 1.56
CA PHE A 111 2.88 -17.30 0.95
C PHE A 111 3.16 -18.76 1.34
N ASN A 112 2.10 -19.50 1.70
CA ASN A 112 2.16 -20.90 2.07
C ASN A 112 0.97 -21.64 1.49
N TRP A 113 1.22 -22.70 0.74
CA TRP A 113 0.21 -23.49 0.05
C TRP A 113 -0.83 -24.10 0.99
N GLU A 114 -0.39 -24.74 2.06
CA GLU A 114 -1.29 -25.39 3.01
C GLU A 114 -2.28 -24.39 3.60
N ASN A 115 -1.78 -23.20 3.95
CA ASN A 115 -2.64 -22.14 4.46
C ASN A 115 -3.57 -21.59 3.37
N PHE A 116 -3.07 -21.43 2.14
CA PHE A 116 -3.86 -20.93 1.01
C PHE A 116 -5.03 -21.87 0.71
N GLU A 117 -4.77 -23.18 0.55
CA GLU A 117 -5.81 -24.16 0.27
C GLU A 117 -6.82 -24.29 1.40
N LYS A 118 -6.35 -24.24 2.66
CA LYS A 118 -7.22 -24.25 3.81
C LYS A 118 -8.21 -23.08 3.80
N VAL A 119 -7.74 -21.86 3.56
CA VAL A 119 -8.63 -20.67 3.58
C VAL A 119 -9.49 -20.58 2.32
N LYS A 120 -8.99 -21.02 1.16
CA LYS A 120 -9.74 -21.04 -0.10
C LYS A 120 -10.96 -21.97 -0.04
N ASN A 121 -10.82 -23.10 0.65
CA ASN A 121 -11.84 -24.14 0.71
C ASN A 121 -12.68 -24.12 2.01
N ASP A 122 -12.42 -23.17 2.91
CA ASP A 122 -13.16 -23.06 4.17
C ASP A 122 -14.47 -22.31 3.95
N PRO A 123 -15.64 -22.94 4.17
CA PRO A 123 -16.94 -22.29 3.99
C PRO A 123 -17.19 -21.13 4.98
N ASP A 124 -16.50 -21.13 6.11
CA ASP A 124 -16.59 -20.09 7.14
C ASP A 124 -15.53 -19.02 6.99
N ALA A 125 -14.68 -19.09 5.95
CA ALA A 125 -13.65 -18.10 5.69
C ALA A 125 -14.28 -16.74 5.39
N ILE A 126 -13.84 -15.72 6.11
CA ILE A 126 -14.20 -14.34 5.83
C ILE A 126 -13.32 -13.87 4.68
N VAL A 127 -13.93 -13.67 3.52
CA VAL A 127 -13.26 -13.03 2.38
C VAL A 127 -13.22 -11.54 2.68
N PRO A 128 -12.03 -10.94 2.86
CA PRO A 128 -11.91 -9.49 3.06
C PRO A 128 -12.32 -8.77 1.77
N GLU A 129 -12.69 -7.50 1.89
CA GLU A 129 -12.65 -6.63 0.72
C GLU A 129 -11.24 -6.69 0.12
N PRO A 130 -11.11 -6.69 -1.23
CA PRO A 130 -9.82 -6.89 -1.88
C PRO A 130 -8.89 -5.69 -1.62
N ASP A 131 -8.14 -5.78 -0.54
CA ASP A 131 -7.06 -4.85 -0.20
C ASP A 131 -5.72 -5.42 -0.62
N GLY A 132 -4.82 -4.58 -1.08
CA GLY A 132 -3.48 -4.97 -1.50
C GLY A 132 -3.08 -4.39 -2.84
N SER A 133 -2.11 -5.02 -3.49
CA SER A 133 -1.56 -4.54 -4.76
C SER A 133 -1.49 -5.66 -5.80
N VAL A 134 -1.70 -5.28 -7.06
CA VAL A 134 -1.45 -6.15 -8.22
C VAL A 134 -0.38 -5.51 -9.09
N PHE A 135 0.63 -6.30 -9.42
CA PHE A 135 1.73 -5.89 -10.30
C PHE A 135 1.53 -6.55 -11.65
N VAL A 136 1.52 -5.74 -12.70
CA VAL A 136 1.40 -6.18 -14.08
C VAL A 136 2.75 -5.95 -14.76
N GLY A 137 3.45 -7.02 -15.06
CA GLY A 137 4.75 -7.02 -15.71
C GLY A 137 4.75 -7.74 -17.05
N ASP A 138 5.82 -7.60 -17.79
CA ASP A 138 6.04 -8.28 -19.09
C ASP A 138 6.20 -9.80 -18.94
N LYS A 139 6.62 -10.27 -17.76
CA LYS A 139 6.81 -11.71 -17.47
C LYS A 139 5.65 -12.34 -16.71
N GLY A 140 4.64 -11.57 -16.34
CA GLY A 140 3.47 -12.09 -15.64
C GLY A 140 2.88 -11.13 -14.62
N LEU A 141 2.03 -11.67 -13.80
CA LEU A 141 1.25 -10.97 -12.80
C LEU A 141 1.62 -11.44 -11.39
N MET A 142 1.53 -10.54 -10.43
CA MET A 142 1.77 -10.83 -9.03
C MET A 142 0.82 -10.02 -8.17
N THR A 143 0.40 -10.55 -7.03
CA THR A 143 -0.40 -9.82 -6.03
C THR A 143 0.23 -9.88 -4.66
N THR A 144 -0.04 -8.86 -3.83
CA THR A 144 0.36 -8.80 -2.42
C THR A 144 -0.81 -8.37 -1.56
N GLY A 145 -0.81 -8.76 -0.30
CA GLY A 145 -1.74 -8.19 0.69
C GLY A 145 -1.41 -6.74 1.05
N THR A 146 -2.21 -6.19 1.96
CA THR A 146 -2.19 -4.77 2.40
C THR A 146 -0.80 -4.27 2.81
N TYR A 147 -0.01 -5.10 3.49
CA TYR A 147 1.33 -4.73 3.97
C TYR A 147 2.46 -5.41 3.20
N GLY A 148 2.18 -5.89 1.98
CA GLY A 148 3.14 -6.65 1.17
C GLY A 148 3.30 -8.11 1.57
N GLU A 149 2.45 -8.63 2.46
CA GLU A 149 2.41 -10.03 2.83
C GLU A 149 1.71 -10.89 1.79
N GLN A 150 1.84 -12.22 1.93
CA GLN A 150 1.19 -13.21 1.08
C GLN A 150 1.43 -12.97 -0.42
N THR A 151 2.61 -12.44 -0.75
CA THR A 151 3.02 -12.18 -2.14
C THR A 151 3.00 -13.48 -2.93
N ARG A 152 2.28 -13.48 -4.07
CA ARG A 152 2.12 -14.64 -4.93
C ARG A 152 1.96 -14.28 -6.39
N LEU A 153 2.39 -15.18 -7.25
CA LEU A 153 2.20 -15.06 -8.70
C LEU A 153 0.73 -15.31 -9.06
N ILE A 154 0.32 -14.81 -10.21
CA ILE A 154 -0.99 -15.03 -10.81
C ILE A 154 -0.78 -15.70 -12.17
N PRO A 155 -1.50 -16.80 -12.51
CA PRO A 155 -2.33 -17.57 -11.59
C PRO A 155 -1.52 -18.24 -10.48
N VAL A 156 -2.17 -18.51 -9.34
CA VAL A 156 -1.50 -18.95 -8.11
C VAL A 156 -0.78 -20.30 -8.26
N GLU A 157 -1.18 -21.14 -9.21
CA GLU A 157 -0.56 -22.42 -9.53
C GLU A 157 0.94 -22.28 -9.86
N LYS A 158 1.36 -21.11 -10.38
CA LYS A 158 2.78 -20.80 -10.63
C LYS A 158 3.63 -20.81 -9.36
N MET A 159 3.01 -20.72 -8.19
CA MET A 159 3.73 -20.79 -6.91
C MET A 159 4.23 -22.20 -6.56
N HIS A 160 3.73 -23.27 -7.22
CA HIS A 160 4.19 -24.64 -6.97
C HIS A 160 5.70 -24.79 -7.26
N ASP A 161 6.14 -24.22 -8.36
CA ASP A 161 7.53 -24.34 -8.82
C ASP A 161 8.36 -23.09 -8.49
N TYR A 162 7.76 -22.08 -7.85
CA TYR A 162 8.45 -20.82 -7.56
C TYR A 162 9.40 -20.95 -6.36
N GLN A 163 10.66 -20.64 -6.60
CA GLN A 163 11.67 -20.56 -5.56
C GLN A 163 11.82 -19.13 -5.10
N PHE A 164 11.58 -18.88 -3.81
CA PHE A 164 11.80 -17.54 -3.23
C PHE A 164 13.29 -17.19 -3.27
N PRO A 165 13.64 -15.96 -3.64
CA PRO A 165 15.01 -15.49 -3.56
C PRO A 165 15.47 -15.41 -2.09
N GLU A 166 16.79 -15.43 -1.89
CA GLU A 166 17.36 -15.13 -0.60
C GLU A 166 16.91 -13.75 -0.09
N PRO A 167 16.71 -13.60 1.22
CA PRO A 167 16.28 -12.32 1.80
C PRO A 167 17.29 -11.20 1.52
N LEU A 168 16.86 -10.17 0.79
CA LEU A 168 17.70 -9.03 0.41
C LEU A 168 17.65 -7.88 1.42
N LEU A 169 16.58 -7.77 2.19
CA LEU A 169 16.36 -6.65 3.10
C LEU A 169 16.76 -7.00 4.52
N THR A 170 17.40 -6.06 5.21
CA THR A 170 17.67 -6.16 6.65
C THR A 170 16.37 -6.32 7.42
N ARG A 171 16.32 -7.31 8.31
CA ARG A 171 15.14 -7.53 9.15
C ARG A 171 15.06 -6.53 10.28
N SER A 172 13.90 -5.91 10.43
CA SER A 172 13.63 -5.03 11.56
C SER A 172 13.55 -5.85 12.85
N PRO A 173 14.18 -5.41 13.96
CA PRO A 173 14.05 -6.06 15.27
C PRO A 173 12.68 -5.83 15.90
N GLY A 174 11.76 -5.23 15.18
CA GLY A 174 10.44 -4.80 15.61
C GLY A 174 10.34 -3.29 15.70
N HIS A 175 9.14 -2.75 15.47
CA HIS A 175 8.87 -1.33 15.26
C HIS A 175 9.54 -0.39 16.27
N TYR A 176 9.33 -0.61 17.57
CA TYR A 176 9.92 0.23 18.62
C TYR A 176 11.45 0.04 18.77
N ARG A 177 11.93 -1.18 18.62
CA ARG A 177 13.35 -1.48 18.72
C ARG A 177 14.14 -0.92 17.55
N ASP A 178 13.55 -0.92 16.37
CA ASP A 178 14.12 -0.31 15.17
C ASP A 178 14.38 1.18 15.36
N TRP A 179 13.37 1.89 15.89
CA TRP A 179 13.48 3.30 16.21
C TRP A 179 14.51 3.58 17.32
N ILE A 180 14.47 2.80 18.42
CA ILE A 180 15.44 2.96 19.53
C ILE A 180 16.86 2.69 19.07
N ARG A 181 17.09 1.68 18.21
CA ARG A 181 18.40 1.39 17.61
C ARG A 181 18.93 2.60 16.85
N ALA A 182 18.10 3.19 15.98
CA ALA A 182 18.47 4.38 15.21
C ALA A 182 18.80 5.58 16.12
N CYS A 183 18.00 5.83 17.17
CA CYS A 183 18.26 6.89 18.14
C CYS A 183 19.58 6.71 18.91
N LYS A 184 20.06 5.47 19.07
CA LYS A 184 21.33 5.15 19.72
C LYS A 184 22.54 5.19 18.75
N GLY A 185 22.37 5.70 17.53
CA GLY A 185 23.44 5.80 16.54
C GLY A 185 23.70 4.51 15.76
N GLY A 186 22.79 3.52 15.83
CA GLY A 186 22.83 2.35 14.95
C GLY A 186 22.25 2.64 13.56
N ASP A 187 22.00 1.55 12.79
CA ASP A 187 21.43 1.68 11.44
C ASP A 187 20.14 2.51 11.44
N PRO A 188 19.89 3.31 10.39
CA PRO A 188 18.64 4.04 10.25
C PRO A 188 17.42 3.12 10.37
N SER A 189 16.34 3.62 10.95
CA SER A 189 15.07 2.87 11.00
C SER A 189 14.50 2.66 9.59
N CYS A 190 13.75 1.58 9.38
CA CYS A 190 13.16 1.26 8.08
C CYS A 190 12.23 2.35 7.54
N SER A 191 11.64 3.15 8.43
CA SER A 191 10.73 4.25 8.09
C SER A 191 11.31 5.63 8.41
N ASN A 192 12.64 5.79 8.32
CA ASN A 192 13.27 7.10 8.49
C ASN A 192 12.81 8.11 7.41
N PHE A 193 13.01 9.40 7.64
CA PHE A 193 12.50 10.45 6.76
C PHE A 193 13.04 10.41 5.34
N ASN A 194 14.24 9.88 5.11
CA ASN A 194 14.77 9.74 3.74
C ASN A 194 13.96 8.72 2.90
N VAL A 195 13.28 7.79 3.57
CA VAL A 195 12.37 6.84 2.93
C VAL A 195 10.93 7.34 2.96
N ALA A 196 10.48 7.77 4.14
CA ALA A 196 9.07 8.11 4.36
C ALA A 196 8.66 9.44 3.72
N ALA A 197 9.52 10.48 3.73
CA ALA A 197 9.14 11.79 3.22
C ALA A 197 8.89 11.78 1.70
N PRO A 198 9.79 11.27 0.83
CA PRO A 198 9.51 11.20 -0.60
C PRO A 198 8.29 10.32 -0.93
N PHE A 199 8.08 9.25 -0.17
CA PHE A 199 6.92 8.39 -0.33
C PHE A 199 5.61 9.12 -0.03
N VAL A 200 5.54 9.77 1.11
CA VAL A 200 4.35 10.52 1.52
C VAL A 200 4.09 11.71 0.59
N GLU A 201 5.15 12.39 0.14
CA GLU A 201 5.05 13.48 -0.82
C GLU A 201 4.26 13.05 -2.06
N TRP A 202 4.75 12.07 -2.80
CA TRP A 202 4.08 11.70 -4.04
C TRP A 202 2.68 11.13 -3.80
N MET A 203 2.47 10.39 -2.72
CA MET A 203 1.16 9.85 -2.37
C MET A 203 0.14 10.98 -2.14
N LEU A 204 0.54 12.07 -1.48
CA LEU A 204 -0.31 13.22 -1.21
C LEU A 204 -0.64 14.04 -2.45
N LEU A 205 0.13 13.96 -3.54
CA LEU A 205 -0.25 14.60 -4.81
C LEU A 205 -1.60 14.06 -5.32
N GLY A 206 -1.93 12.81 -5.02
CA GLY A 206 -3.24 12.24 -5.32
C GLY A 206 -4.37 12.93 -4.58
N VAL A 207 -4.14 13.40 -3.35
CA VAL A 207 -5.14 14.18 -2.60
C VAL A 207 -5.40 15.52 -3.29
N VAL A 208 -4.37 16.15 -3.84
CA VAL A 208 -4.54 17.37 -4.65
C VAL A 208 -5.32 17.07 -5.92
N ALA A 209 -5.03 15.96 -6.60
CA ALA A 209 -5.73 15.56 -7.81
C ALA A 209 -7.24 15.29 -7.58
N LEU A 210 -7.66 14.97 -6.35
CA LEU A 210 -9.08 14.88 -6.01
C LEU A 210 -9.79 16.24 -5.99
N ARG A 211 -9.04 17.34 -5.81
CA ARG A 211 -9.59 18.70 -5.67
C ARG A 211 -9.70 19.46 -6.99
N VAL A 212 -8.90 19.09 -7.97
CA VAL A 212 -8.86 19.71 -9.30
C VAL A 212 -9.11 18.69 -10.39
N GLU A 213 -9.48 19.14 -11.58
CA GLU A 213 -9.73 18.27 -12.72
C GLU A 213 -8.53 18.24 -13.67
N GLY A 214 -8.39 17.11 -14.37
CA GLY A 214 -7.38 16.89 -15.38
C GLY A 214 -6.03 16.43 -14.83
N ARG A 215 -5.13 16.19 -15.75
CA ARG A 215 -3.77 15.73 -15.47
C ARG A 215 -2.91 16.86 -14.94
N LEU A 216 -2.24 16.59 -13.83
CA LEU A 216 -1.33 17.53 -13.15
C LEU A 216 0.11 17.09 -13.42
N GLU A 217 0.92 17.97 -14.03
CA GLU A 217 2.34 17.74 -14.27
C GLU A 217 3.15 18.22 -13.07
N TRP A 218 3.94 17.30 -12.47
CA TRP A 218 4.69 17.56 -11.24
C TRP A 218 6.18 17.83 -11.49
N ASP A 219 6.69 18.95 -11.00
CA ASP A 219 8.11 19.26 -10.92
C ASP A 219 8.58 19.07 -9.47
N ALA A 220 9.14 17.90 -9.19
CA ALA A 220 9.56 17.54 -7.85
C ALA A 220 10.71 18.44 -7.33
N ALA A 221 11.60 18.88 -8.22
CA ALA A 221 12.71 19.76 -7.82
C ALA A 221 12.23 21.13 -7.35
N LYS A 222 11.13 21.62 -7.93
CA LYS A 222 10.52 22.90 -7.58
C LYS A 222 9.31 22.74 -6.64
N MET A 223 8.95 21.53 -6.30
CA MET A 223 7.79 21.22 -5.45
C MET A 223 6.51 21.95 -5.92
N ARG A 224 6.18 21.82 -7.23
CA ARG A 224 5.02 22.49 -7.80
C ARG A 224 4.46 21.78 -9.02
N PHE A 225 3.19 22.00 -9.27
CA PHE A 225 2.54 21.65 -10.54
C PHE A 225 2.88 22.73 -11.57
N THR A 226 3.29 22.30 -12.77
CA THR A 226 3.74 23.21 -13.81
C THR A 226 2.62 23.71 -14.71
N ASN A 227 1.53 22.95 -14.80
CA ASN A 227 0.42 23.19 -15.71
C ASN A 227 -0.88 23.63 -15.03
N ASN A 228 -0.92 23.73 -13.69
CA ASN A 228 -2.15 24.09 -12.96
C ASN A 228 -1.85 24.97 -11.73
N ALA A 229 -2.18 26.26 -11.82
CA ALA A 229 -1.96 27.21 -10.75
C ALA A 229 -2.91 27.00 -9.55
N GLU A 230 -4.13 26.49 -9.81
CA GLU A 230 -5.10 26.21 -8.75
C GLU A 230 -4.62 25.03 -7.88
N ALA A 231 -4.09 23.98 -8.49
CA ALA A 231 -3.54 22.83 -7.77
C ALA A 231 -2.42 23.25 -6.81
N ASN A 232 -1.61 24.24 -7.18
CA ASN A 232 -0.52 24.74 -6.32
C ASN A 232 -1.01 25.42 -5.03
N LYS A 233 -2.25 25.89 -4.98
CA LYS A 233 -2.82 26.45 -3.74
C LYS A 233 -3.01 25.40 -2.64
N TYR A 234 -3.16 24.13 -3.01
CA TYR A 234 -3.33 23.01 -2.07
C TYR A 234 -2.02 22.47 -1.51
N LEU A 235 -0.86 22.91 -2.02
CA LEU A 235 0.45 22.44 -1.56
C LEU A 235 0.87 23.05 -0.22
N LYS A 236 0.35 24.22 0.09
CA LYS A 236 0.65 24.92 1.36
C LYS A 236 -0.65 25.31 2.05
N PRO A 237 -0.86 24.91 3.31
CA PRO A 237 -2.02 25.35 4.06
C PRO A 237 -1.92 26.84 4.38
N THR A 238 -3.07 27.50 4.42
CA THR A 238 -3.16 28.85 4.96
C THR A 238 -3.23 28.75 6.48
N PHE A 239 -2.21 29.23 7.15
CA PHE A 239 -2.18 29.26 8.62
C PHE A 239 -3.00 30.44 9.17
N ARG A 240 -3.57 30.25 10.33
CA ARG A 240 -4.18 31.36 11.05
C ARG A 240 -3.14 32.42 11.42
N LYS A 241 -3.58 33.69 11.61
CA LYS A 241 -2.70 34.78 11.98
C LYS A 241 -1.82 34.43 13.20
N GLY A 242 -0.51 34.65 13.08
CA GLY A 242 0.46 34.38 14.15
C GLY A 242 1.07 32.95 14.10
N TRP A 243 0.67 32.10 13.14
CA TRP A 243 1.25 30.77 12.93
C TRP A 243 1.94 30.72 11.57
N THR A 244 3.23 30.51 11.59
CA THR A 244 4.04 30.35 10.36
C THR A 244 5.04 29.20 10.57
N PHE A 245 5.44 28.52 9.49
CA PHE A 245 6.68 27.77 9.51
C PHE A 245 7.83 28.74 9.31
N SER A 246 8.75 28.76 10.25
CA SER A 246 10.03 29.46 10.14
C SER A 246 11.04 28.58 9.40
#